data_41c8425760434a9074efcc2da14e93ca
#
_entry.id   41c8425760434a9074efcc2da14e93ca
#
_cell.length_a   1.000
_cell.length_b   1.000
_cell.length_c   1.000
_cell.angle_alpha   90.00
_cell.angle_beta   90.00
_cell.angle_gamma   90.00
#
_symmetry.space_group_name_H-M   'P 1'
#
loop_
_entity.id
_entity.type
_entity.pdbx_description
1 polymer ?
#
loop_
_entity_poly.entity_id
_entity_poly.type
_entity_poly.pdbx_seq_one_letter_code
_entity_poly.pdbx_strand_id
1 'polypeptide(L)'
;MAKRKQKEKRRKLVFEVLIFVGLMLVATVVGVVMWQMSGEKESELVKRGLPNRGLPVMEINLNGVSLEEVDGGSKEVKYPGNELTIYDGGTAISYQDVELKGRGNTTWLQEKKPYQIKFNGSVNLLGLERAKKWVLLASVMDSTYLRNEIAFALARTVGMQYNHRGEFVELYIDGDYRGLYYLVQKIDIAKGSVDLRRDDGVLMEMDMLHRGVGEKCYKTYFGKCLILKDSVIEQNSEIIAEEFLRDFNKIEKAAEEGDYETIAEEADVESFVEYYLVNEFTVNPDAYTTSFYLYRNNEGKIAAGPVWDFDYALANRGWMWQIDERMFDPNEEMIKKREAFGYEDIEEDKNISRLVYYMMEMPEFRDEVEQVFQERMTGEKDGLRRMIVSKVNEIYRAAKADGEKWERYNFEKEVLKMMRWIDERYEHFERTYGSNEVIEGAV
;
A
#
# COMPACT_ATOMS: atom_id res chain seq x y z
N MET A 1 -41.71 -5.92 -10.88
CA MET A 1 -40.70 -4.98 -10.34
C MET A 1 -39.25 -5.44 -10.63
N ALA A 2 -38.85 -6.67 -10.37
CA ALA A 2 -37.46 -7.12 -10.56
C ALA A 2 -36.85 -6.90 -11.96
N LYS A 3 -37.60 -7.21 -13.05
CA LYS A 3 -37.13 -6.97 -14.44
C LYS A 3 -36.90 -5.47 -14.78
N ARG A 4 -37.60 -4.55 -14.11
CA ARG A 4 -37.45 -3.09 -14.32
C ARG A 4 -36.19 -2.59 -13.63
N LYS A 5 -35.92 -3.01 -12.39
CA LYS A 5 -34.69 -2.71 -11.63
C LYS A 5 -33.44 -3.26 -12.35
N GLN A 6 -33.52 -4.46 -12.92
CA GLN A 6 -32.42 -5.07 -13.67
C GLN A 6 -32.12 -4.32 -14.98
N LYS A 7 -33.16 -3.77 -15.65
CA LYS A 7 -32.99 -2.97 -16.87
C LYS A 7 -32.40 -1.58 -16.55
N GLU A 8 -32.75 -1.00 -15.41
CA GLU A 8 -32.16 0.29 -14.92
C GLU A 8 -30.70 0.09 -14.52
N LYS A 9 -30.35 -0.95 -13.76
CA LYS A 9 -28.94 -1.30 -13.44
C LYS A 9 -28.11 -1.50 -14.71
N ARG A 10 -28.62 -2.20 -15.72
CA ARG A 10 -27.93 -2.35 -17.00
C ARG A 10 -27.75 -1.04 -17.76
N ARG A 11 -28.75 -0.13 -17.73
CA ARG A 11 -28.62 1.18 -18.37
C ARG A 11 -27.60 2.08 -17.65
N LYS A 12 -27.60 2.06 -16.32
CA LYS A 12 -26.62 2.80 -15.51
C LYS A 12 -25.21 2.28 -15.79
N LEU A 13 -25.01 0.96 -15.83
CA LEU A 13 -23.73 0.33 -16.16
C LEU A 13 -23.21 0.68 -17.55
N VAL A 14 -24.08 0.64 -18.57
CA VAL A 14 -23.72 1.02 -19.95
C VAL A 14 -23.35 2.50 -20.02
N PHE A 15 -24.04 3.37 -19.28
CA PHE A 15 -23.75 4.80 -19.23
C PHE A 15 -22.41 5.07 -18.56
N GLU A 16 -22.09 4.39 -17.45
CA GLU A 16 -20.81 4.48 -16.74
C GLU A 16 -19.64 4.00 -17.61
N VAL A 17 -19.80 2.89 -18.32
CA VAL A 17 -18.81 2.39 -19.27
C VAL A 17 -18.60 3.38 -20.43
N LEU A 18 -19.66 3.99 -20.94
CA LEU A 18 -19.55 4.98 -22.01
C LEU A 18 -18.84 6.27 -21.55
N ILE A 19 -19.09 6.70 -20.31
CA ILE A 19 -18.37 7.84 -19.71
C ILE A 19 -16.89 7.50 -19.55
N PHE A 20 -16.58 6.32 -19.02
CA PHE A 20 -15.18 5.87 -18.85
C PHE A 20 -14.45 5.80 -20.19
N VAL A 21 -15.04 5.19 -21.21
CA VAL A 21 -14.49 5.12 -22.57
C VAL A 21 -14.35 6.52 -23.17
N GLY A 22 -15.33 7.41 -22.96
CA GLY A 22 -15.26 8.79 -23.40
C GLY A 22 -14.12 9.57 -22.74
N LEU A 23 -13.92 9.43 -21.44
CA LEU A 23 -12.81 10.06 -20.71
C LEU A 23 -11.45 9.53 -21.17
N MET A 24 -11.34 8.23 -21.43
CA MET A 24 -10.12 7.61 -21.99
C MET A 24 -9.80 8.14 -23.37
N LEU A 25 -10.79 8.32 -24.24
CA LEU A 25 -10.63 8.90 -25.58
C LEU A 25 -10.18 10.36 -25.52
N VAL A 26 -10.79 11.17 -24.64
CA VAL A 26 -10.41 12.58 -24.45
C VAL A 26 -8.97 12.67 -23.92
N ALA A 27 -8.58 11.86 -22.94
CA ALA A 27 -7.22 11.84 -22.42
C ALA A 27 -6.19 11.45 -23.49
N THR A 28 -6.53 10.50 -24.37
CA THR A 28 -5.68 10.11 -25.48
C THR A 28 -5.50 11.25 -26.49
N VAL A 29 -6.58 11.96 -26.82
CA VAL A 29 -6.55 13.10 -27.75
C VAL A 29 -5.75 14.27 -27.16
N VAL A 30 -5.97 14.59 -25.87
CA VAL A 30 -5.23 15.66 -25.18
C VAL A 30 -3.74 15.29 -25.08
N GLY A 31 -3.42 14.04 -24.78
CA GLY A 31 -2.03 13.55 -24.75
C GLY A 31 -1.33 13.66 -26.10
N VAL A 32 -2.03 13.34 -27.20
CA VAL A 32 -1.49 13.49 -28.57
C VAL A 32 -1.31 14.96 -28.95
N VAL A 33 -2.25 15.84 -28.59
CA VAL A 33 -2.16 17.28 -28.85
C VAL A 33 -1.04 17.92 -28.04
N MET A 34 -0.89 17.58 -26.77
CA MET A 34 0.22 18.06 -25.94
C MET A 34 1.58 17.57 -26.44
N TRP A 35 1.65 16.33 -26.92
CA TRP A 35 2.86 15.80 -27.58
C TRP A 35 3.21 16.56 -28.86
N GLN A 36 2.23 16.92 -29.69
CA GLN A 36 2.44 17.74 -30.90
C GLN A 36 2.81 19.20 -30.61
N MET A 37 2.43 19.74 -29.45
CA MET A 37 2.73 21.14 -29.06
C MET A 37 4.05 21.30 -28.32
N SER A 38 4.66 20.24 -27.78
CA SER A 38 6.00 20.26 -27.21
C SER A 38 7.02 20.19 -28.32
N GLY A 39 7.37 21.35 -28.86
CA GLY A 39 8.40 21.50 -29.90
C GLY A 39 9.72 20.86 -29.51
N GLU A 40 10.13 19.93 -30.25
CA GLU A 40 11.23 19.01 -30.40
C GLU A 40 12.59 19.48 -29.87
N LYS A 41 12.85 19.16 -28.60
CA LYS A 41 14.16 18.56 -28.29
C LYS A 41 13.92 17.06 -28.20
N GLU A 42 14.56 16.28 -29.07
CA GLU A 42 14.55 14.82 -28.99
C GLU A 42 14.91 14.40 -27.56
N SER A 43 13.95 13.77 -26.86
CA SER A 43 14.14 13.45 -25.45
C SER A 43 15.30 12.47 -25.29
N GLU A 44 16.06 12.55 -24.20
CA GLU A 44 17.16 11.61 -23.90
C GLU A 44 16.69 10.16 -23.96
N LEU A 45 15.43 9.90 -23.62
CA LEU A 45 14.77 8.59 -23.74
C LEU A 45 14.75 8.11 -25.21
N VAL A 46 14.38 8.97 -26.15
CA VAL A 46 14.34 8.64 -27.59
C VAL A 46 15.76 8.44 -28.13
N LYS A 47 16.72 9.25 -27.73
CA LYS A 47 18.13 9.07 -28.09
C LYS A 47 18.67 7.72 -27.61
N ARG A 48 18.21 7.23 -26.46
CA ARG A 48 18.55 5.92 -25.91
C ARG A 48 17.84 4.79 -26.68
N GLY A 49 16.81 5.09 -27.49
CA GLY A 49 16.00 4.10 -28.20
C GLY A 49 14.96 3.41 -27.32
N LEU A 50 14.62 3.99 -26.17
CA LEU A 50 13.62 3.46 -25.24
C LEU A 50 12.23 4.00 -25.62
N PRO A 51 11.16 3.18 -25.53
CA PRO A 51 9.79 3.61 -25.80
C PRO A 51 9.33 4.67 -24.80
N ASN A 52 8.65 5.72 -25.29
CA ASN A 52 8.00 6.72 -24.44
C ASN A 52 6.51 6.37 -24.28
N ARG A 53 6.13 5.88 -23.09
CA ARG A 53 4.74 5.58 -22.75
C ARG A 53 4.12 6.58 -21.78
N GLY A 54 4.83 7.69 -21.50
CA GLY A 54 4.35 8.79 -20.66
C GLY A 54 4.74 8.67 -19.19
N LEU A 55 5.50 7.65 -18.82
CA LEU A 55 6.05 7.47 -17.48
C LEU A 55 7.57 7.70 -17.46
N PRO A 56 8.14 8.04 -16.31
CA PRO A 56 9.59 7.97 -16.12
C PRO A 56 10.11 6.56 -16.36
N VAL A 57 11.29 6.46 -16.95
CA VAL A 57 11.98 5.18 -17.17
C VAL A 57 13.19 5.10 -16.26
N MET A 58 13.32 3.99 -15.53
CA MET A 58 14.48 3.63 -14.74
C MET A 58 15.27 2.55 -15.45
N GLU A 59 16.53 2.81 -15.77
CA GLU A 59 17.45 1.83 -16.37
C GLU A 59 18.55 1.52 -15.37
N ILE A 60 18.69 0.25 -14.98
CA ILE A 60 19.76 -0.25 -14.10
C ILE A 60 20.72 -1.04 -14.97
N ASN A 61 21.99 -0.63 -15.00
CA ASN A 61 23.08 -1.39 -15.60
C ASN A 61 23.83 -2.11 -14.50
N LEU A 62 23.82 -3.45 -14.56
CA LEU A 62 24.44 -4.31 -13.55
C LEU A 62 25.96 -4.31 -13.68
N ASN A 63 26.65 -4.40 -12.56
CA ASN A 63 28.10 -4.44 -12.51
C ASN A 63 28.63 -5.83 -12.14
N GLY A 64 29.14 -6.53 -13.14
CA GLY A 64 29.85 -7.82 -12.95
C GLY A 64 28.96 -9.00 -12.58
N VAL A 65 27.63 -8.87 -12.74
CA VAL A 65 26.62 -9.91 -12.49
C VAL A 65 25.57 -9.86 -13.60
N SER A 66 24.98 -11.00 -13.96
CA SER A 66 23.90 -11.04 -14.94
C SER A 66 22.53 -10.90 -14.26
N LEU A 67 21.52 -10.43 -15.01
CA LEU A 67 20.14 -10.38 -14.54
C LEU A 67 19.61 -11.78 -14.15
N GLU A 68 19.97 -12.81 -14.89
CA GLU A 68 19.59 -14.19 -14.59
C GLU A 68 20.14 -14.64 -13.22
N GLU A 69 21.37 -14.24 -12.89
CA GLU A 69 21.99 -14.52 -11.60
C GLU A 69 21.32 -13.76 -10.46
N VAL A 70 20.92 -12.50 -10.69
CA VAL A 70 20.14 -11.70 -9.72
C VAL A 70 18.78 -12.35 -9.47
N ASP A 71 18.03 -12.64 -10.53
CA ASP A 71 16.65 -13.16 -10.45
C ASP A 71 16.56 -14.60 -9.96
N GLY A 72 17.59 -15.42 -10.25
CA GLY A 72 17.70 -16.81 -9.80
C GLY A 72 18.31 -16.96 -8.40
N GLY A 73 18.89 -15.89 -7.86
CA GLY A 73 19.55 -15.89 -6.56
C GLY A 73 18.60 -15.71 -5.37
N SER A 74 19.18 -15.72 -4.18
CA SER A 74 18.44 -15.36 -2.97
C SER A 74 18.16 -13.85 -2.94
N LYS A 75 16.95 -13.46 -2.53
CA LYS A 75 16.58 -12.06 -2.32
C LYS A 75 17.47 -11.32 -1.30
N GLU A 76 18.20 -12.05 -0.47
CA GLU A 76 19.08 -11.45 0.54
C GLU A 76 20.46 -11.09 0.00
N VAL A 77 20.82 -11.58 -1.19
CA VAL A 77 22.09 -11.22 -1.84
C VAL A 77 22.03 -9.76 -2.30
N LYS A 78 23.08 -9.02 -2.01
CA LYS A 78 23.26 -7.62 -2.36
C LYS A 78 24.24 -7.51 -3.52
N TYR A 79 23.86 -6.79 -4.55
CA TYR A 79 24.65 -6.54 -5.75
C TYR A 79 25.03 -5.05 -5.79
N PRO A 80 26.22 -4.66 -5.31
CA PRO A 80 26.67 -3.25 -5.28
C PRO A 80 27.29 -2.81 -6.61
N GLY A 81 27.53 -1.51 -6.73
CA GLY A 81 28.32 -0.93 -7.83
C GLY A 81 27.56 -0.73 -9.14
N ASN A 82 26.23 -0.85 -9.13
CA ASN A 82 25.43 -0.67 -10.34
C ASN A 82 25.26 0.80 -10.69
N GLU A 83 24.97 1.07 -11.96
CA GLU A 83 24.53 2.39 -12.43
C GLU A 83 23.01 2.41 -12.58
N LEU A 84 22.35 3.43 -12.04
CA LEU A 84 20.94 3.71 -12.26
C LEU A 84 20.81 5.03 -13.03
N THR A 85 20.13 5.01 -14.18
CA THR A 85 19.73 6.21 -14.90
C THR A 85 18.22 6.35 -14.91
N ILE A 86 17.73 7.53 -14.57
CA ILE A 86 16.30 7.87 -14.61
C ILE A 86 16.09 8.88 -15.74
N TYR A 87 15.21 8.54 -16.66
CA TYR A 87 14.75 9.37 -17.77
C TYR A 87 13.38 9.91 -17.42
N ASP A 88 13.24 11.23 -17.30
CA ASP A 88 11.98 11.89 -16.99
C ASP A 88 11.89 13.25 -17.71
N GLY A 89 10.74 13.56 -18.32
CA GLY A 89 10.45 14.85 -18.95
C GLY A 89 11.48 15.33 -19.98
N GLY A 90 12.21 14.42 -20.62
CA GLY A 90 13.28 14.76 -21.59
C GLY A 90 14.67 14.93 -20.98
N THR A 91 14.81 14.73 -19.66
CA THR A 91 16.08 14.75 -18.95
C THR A 91 16.53 13.34 -18.56
N ALA A 92 17.84 13.19 -18.31
CA ALA A 92 18.40 11.95 -17.74
C ALA A 92 19.28 12.30 -16.54
N ILE A 93 19.09 11.56 -15.44
CA ILE A 93 19.91 11.70 -14.23
C ILE A 93 20.49 10.33 -13.90
N SER A 94 21.81 10.24 -13.82
CA SER A 94 22.50 8.98 -13.49
C SER A 94 23.07 9.01 -12.08
N TYR A 95 22.96 7.87 -11.41
CA TYR A 95 23.51 7.60 -10.09
C TYR A 95 24.47 6.41 -10.20
N GLN A 96 25.64 6.56 -9.60
CA GLN A 96 26.67 5.52 -9.56
C GLN A 96 26.66 4.80 -8.23
N ASP A 97 27.20 3.59 -8.20
CA ASP A 97 27.40 2.79 -7.00
C ASP A 97 26.10 2.50 -6.23
N VAL A 98 25.06 2.13 -6.99
CA VAL A 98 23.76 1.74 -6.46
C VAL A 98 23.76 0.24 -6.12
N GLU A 99 23.37 -0.11 -4.89
CA GLU A 99 23.14 -1.50 -4.47
C GLU A 99 21.75 -1.94 -4.93
N LEU A 100 21.66 -3.07 -5.62
CA LEU A 100 20.43 -3.76 -5.97
C LEU A 100 20.30 -5.03 -5.15
N LYS A 101 19.08 -5.38 -4.72
CA LYS A 101 18.75 -6.72 -4.19
C LYS A 101 17.31 -7.08 -4.48
N GLY A 102 17.00 -8.39 -4.41
CA GLY A 102 15.64 -8.87 -4.40
C GLY A 102 14.87 -8.46 -3.12
N ARG A 103 13.55 -8.49 -3.18
CA ARG A 103 12.67 -8.27 -2.03
C ARG A 103 11.35 -9.04 -2.15
N GLY A 104 10.55 -8.94 -1.08
CA GLY A 104 9.27 -9.65 -0.99
C GLY A 104 9.44 -11.11 -0.54
N ASN A 105 8.35 -11.78 -0.29
CA ASN A 105 8.28 -13.18 0.08
C ASN A 105 7.64 -13.97 -1.07
N THR A 106 6.33 -14.03 -1.08
CA THR A 106 5.54 -14.68 -2.13
C THR A 106 5.79 -14.04 -3.52
N THR A 107 5.94 -12.70 -3.55
CA THR A 107 6.21 -11.96 -4.80
C THR A 107 7.59 -12.23 -5.38
N TRP A 108 8.60 -12.56 -4.55
CA TRP A 108 9.93 -12.97 -5.05
C TRP A 108 9.91 -14.31 -5.80
N LEU A 109 8.94 -15.17 -5.51
CA LEU A 109 8.80 -16.47 -6.19
C LEU A 109 8.18 -16.35 -7.59
N GLN A 110 7.66 -15.17 -7.96
CA GLN A 110 7.04 -14.93 -9.25
C GLN A 110 8.09 -14.62 -10.33
N GLU A 111 7.71 -14.70 -11.61
CA GLU A 111 8.59 -14.37 -12.74
C GLU A 111 8.97 -12.89 -12.74
N LYS A 112 8.00 -11.99 -12.56
CA LYS A 112 8.25 -10.57 -12.40
C LYS A 112 8.69 -10.27 -10.96
N LYS A 113 9.97 -9.94 -10.79
CA LYS A 113 10.60 -9.77 -9.47
C LYS A 113 10.45 -8.35 -8.94
N PRO A 114 10.12 -8.14 -7.67
CA PRO A 114 10.28 -6.86 -7.00
C PRO A 114 11.71 -6.67 -6.52
N TYR A 115 12.20 -5.42 -6.53
CA TYR A 115 13.57 -5.09 -6.14
C TYR A 115 13.63 -4.02 -5.06
N GLN A 116 14.75 -3.96 -4.37
CA GLN A 116 15.14 -2.84 -3.52
C GLN A 116 16.44 -2.27 -4.05
N ILE A 117 16.48 -0.95 -4.17
CA ILE A 117 17.71 -0.20 -4.47
C ILE A 117 18.15 0.62 -3.26
N LYS A 118 19.46 0.76 -3.09
CA LYS A 118 20.05 1.53 -1.99
C LYS A 118 21.19 2.39 -2.50
N PHE A 119 21.18 3.65 -2.10
CA PHE A 119 22.20 4.63 -2.39
C PHE A 119 23.15 4.81 -1.20
N ASN A 120 24.35 5.31 -1.45
CA ASN A 120 25.31 5.68 -0.40
C ASN A 120 24.81 6.79 0.51
N GLY A 121 24.02 7.73 -0.05
CA GLY A 121 23.37 8.84 0.68
C GLY A 121 21.89 8.93 0.35
N SER A 122 21.14 9.78 1.06
CA SER A 122 19.74 10.04 0.73
C SER A 122 19.63 10.86 -0.54
N VAL A 123 18.81 10.37 -1.50
CA VAL A 123 18.54 11.01 -2.79
C VAL A 123 17.04 11.32 -2.93
N ASN A 124 16.73 12.34 -3.72
CA ASN A 124 15.37 12.60 -4.16
C ASN A 124 15.20 11.93 -5.53
N LEU A 125 14.22 11.05 -5.65
CA LEU A 125 13.84 10.42 -6.92
C LEU A 125 12.48 10.96 -7.34
N LEU A 126 12.36 11.48 -8.56
CA LEU A 126 11.10 11.90 -9.18
C LEU A 126 10.26 12.86 -8.30
N GLY A 127 10.91 13.74 -7.55
CA GLY A 127 10.23 14.69 -6.67
C GLY A 127 9.75 14.11 -5.32
N LEU A 128 9.94 12.81 -5.08
CA LEU A 128 9.60 12.19 -3.80
C LEU A 128 10.55 12.65 -2.68
N GLU A 129 10.14 12.49 -1.44
CA GLU A 129 10.96 12.80 -0.27
C GLU A 129 12.29 12.03 -0.31
N ARG A 130 13.36 12.66 0.23
CA ARG A 130 14.71 12.07 0.19
C ARG A 130 14.79 10.79 1.01
N ALA A 131 15.23 9.72 0.38
CA ALA A 131 15.50 8.44 1.05
C ALA A 131 16.81 7.81 0.57
N LYS A 132 17.36 6.93 1.39
CA LYS A 132 18.53 6.11 1.07
C LYS A 132 18.15 4.78 0.44
N LYS A 133 16.98 4.23 0.81
CA LYS A 133 16.48 2.92 0.36
C LYS A 133 15.13 3.09 -0.32
N TRP A 134 15.01 2.52 -1.50
CA TRP A 134 13.81 2.57 -2.33
C TRP A 134 13.38 1.18 -2.73
N VAL A 135 12.10 1.03 -2.97
CA VAL A 135 11.46 -0.23 -3.34
C VAL A 135 10.79 -0.06 -4.69
N LEU A 136 11.00 -1.02 -5.56
CA LEU A 136 10.32 -1.20 -6.84
C LEU A 136 9.30 -2.33 -6.66
N LEU A 137 8.04 -1.97 -6.36
CA LEU A 137 6.95 -2.92 -6.23
C LEU A 137 6.53 -3.40 -7.62
N ALA A 138 6.54 -4.71 -7.83
CA ALA A 138 6.25 -5.32 -9.12
C ALA A 138 4.75 -5.43 -9.42
N SER A 139 3.88 -5.24 -8.41
CA SER A 139 2.41 -5.40 -8.48
C SER A 139 1.98 -6.71 -9.15
N VAL A 140 2.76 -7.78 -8.94
CA VAL A 140 2.54 -9.07 -9.61
C VAL A 140 1.22 -9.72 -9.18
N MET A 141 0.76 -9.43 -7.97
CA MET A 141 -0.52 -9.91 -7.44
C MET A 141 -1.69 -8.96 -7.72
N ASP A 142 -1.41 -7.74 -8.16
CA ASP A 142 -2.40 -6.71 -8.44
C ASP A 142 -2.48 -6.38 -9.94
N SER A 143 -3.49 -6.89 -10.63
CA SER A 143 -3.71 -6.60 -12.05
C SER A 143 -4.16 -5.17 -12.33
N THR A 144 -4.48 -4.38 -11.31
CA THR A 144 -4.79 -2.95 -11.46
C THR A 144 -3.55 -2.07 -11.30
N TYR A 145 -2.47 -2.57 -10.67
CA TYR A 145 -1.27 -1.85 -10.23
C TYR A 145 -1.52 -0.73 -9.22
N LEU A 146 -2.78 -0.45 -8.84
CA LEU A 146 -3.21 0.76 -8.14
C LEU A 146 -3.53 0.56 -6.66
N ARG A 147 -3.67 -0.68 -6.18
CA ARG A 147 -4.18 -0.94 -4.83
C ARG A 147 -3.33 -0.33 -3.72
N ASN A 148 -2.00 -0.44 -3.85
CA ASN A 148 -1.08 0.21 -2.91
C ASN A 148 -1.19 1.75 -2.97
N GLU A 149 -1.25 2.37 -4.17
CA GLU A 149 -1.42 3.83 -4.30
C GLU A 149 -2.75 4.30 -3.71
N ILE A 150 -3.85 3.55 -3.93
CA ILE A 150 -5.16 3.87 -3.35
C ILE A 150 -5.12 3.82 -1.82
N ALA A 151 -4.52 2.77 -1.25
CA ALA A 151 -4.37 2.64 0.20
C ALA A 151 -3.51 3.75 0.81
N PHE A 152 -2.41 4.11 0.15
CA PHE A 152 -1.56 5.21 0.57
C PHE A 152 -2.28 6.57 0.43
N ALA A 153 -3.11 6.75 -0.59
CA ALA A 153 -3.95 7.95 -0.71
C ALA A 153 -4.98 8.03 0.42
N LEU A 154 -5.63 6.92 0.76
CA LEU A 154 -6.55 6.85 1.91
C LEU A 154 -5.82 7.14 3.22
N ALA A 155 -4.62 6.61 3.43
CA ALA A 155 -3.80 6.91 4.61
C ALA A 155 -3.50 8.41 4.73
N ARG A 156 -3.24 9.10 3.62
CA ARG A 156 -3.10 10.56 3.58
C ARG A 156 -4.41 11.28 3.88
N THR A 157 -5.52 10.77 3.37
CA THR A 157 -6.86 11.35 3.60
C THR A 157 -7.27 11.26 5.06
N VAL A 158 -7.04 10.13 5.72
CA VAL A 158 -7.35 9.98 7.16
C VAL A 158 -6.36 10.72 8.07
N GLY A 159 -5.22 11.18 7.55
CA GLY A 159 -4.26 12.02 8.29
C GLY A 159 -3.06 11.29 8.84
N MET A 160 -2.82 10.02 8.48
CA MET A 160 -1.67 9.26 9.01
C MET A 160 -0.37 10.04 8.94
N GLN A 161 0.30 10.19 10.08
CA GLN A 161 1.53 10.98 10.21
C GLN A 161 2.63 10.49 9.28
N TYR A 162 2.86 9.18 9.22
CA TYR A 162 3.77 8.55 8.29
C TYR A 162 2.97 7.79 7.23
N ASN A 163 3.05 8.28 6.01
CA ASN A 163 2.36 7.71 4.87
C ASN A 163 3.28 7.74 3.66
N HIS A 164 3.07 6.79 2.75
CA HIS A 164 3.89 6.69 1.55
C HIS A 164 3.31 7.50 0.40
N ARG A 165 4.23 7.99 -0.43
CA ARG A 165 3.97 8.44 -1.80
C ARG A 165 4.91 7.69 -2.71
N GLY A 166 4.44 7.35 -3.88
CA GLY A 166 5.26 6.70 -4.87
C GLY A 166 4.99 7.23 -6.27
N GLU A 167 5.82 6.80 -7.20
CA GLU A 167 5.68 7.13 -8.62
C GLU A 167 5.70 5.85 -9.46
N PHE A 168 4.87 5.82 -10.49
CA PHE A 168 4.91 4.74 -11.46
C PHE A 168 6.07 4.94 -12.42
N VAL A 169 6.83 3.88 -12.63
CA VAL A 169 8.01 3.89 -13.50
C VAL A 169 8.03 2.64 -14.39
N GLU A 170 8.62 2.76 -15.55
CA GLU A 170 9.01 1.62 -16.36
C GLU A 170 10.44 1.21 -16.04
N LEU A 171 10.67 -0.07 -15.76
CA LEU A 171 11.98 -0.58 -15.36
C LEU A 171 12.64 -1.34 -16.51
N TYR A 172 13.91 -1.03 -16.74
CA TYR A 172 14.84 -1.80 -17.56
C TYR A 172 16.03 -2.22 -16.71
N ILE A 173 16.52 -3.46 -16.90
CA ILE A 173 17.76 -3.94 -16.29
C ILE A 173 18.61 -4.54 -17.39
N ASP A 174 19.82 -4.03 -17.59
CA ASP A 174 20.73 -4.38 -18.70
C ASP A 174 20.05 -4.35 -20.08
N GLY A 175 19.13 -3.39 -20.26
CA GLY A 175 18.34 -3.22 -21.49
C GLY A 175 17.13 -4.17 -21.62
N ASP A 176 16.96 -5.15 -20.71
CA ASP A 176 15.74 -5.98 -20.69
C ASP A 176 14.58 -5.23 -20.02
N TYR A 177 13.45 -5.13 -20.71
CA TYR A 177 12.25 -4.51 -20.19
C TYR A 177 11.64 -5.37 -19.08
N ARG A 178 11.56 -4.81 -17.87
CA ARG A 178 11.00 -5.50 -16.71
C ARG A 178 9.54 -5.16 -16.44
N GLY A 179 9.01 -4.13 -17.09
CA GLY A 179 7.60 -3.75 -17.00
C GLY A 179 7.34 -2.51 -16.15
N LEU A 180 6.09 -2.36 -15.74
CA LEU A 180 5.58 -1.29 -14.89
C LEU A 180 5.84 -1.59 -13.42
N TYR A 181 6.47 -0.68 -12.70
CA TYR A 181 6.74 -0.76 -11.26
C TYR A 181 6.19 0.46 -10.55
N TYR A 182 5.91 0.29 -9.26
CA TYR A 182 5.61 1.41 -8.36
C TYR A 182 6.81 1.65 -7.47
N LEU A 183 7.49 2.78 -7.69
CA LEU A 183 8.65 3.22 -6.90
C LEU A 183 8.18 3.90 -5.63
N VAL A 184 8.61 3.41 -4.49
CA VAL A 184 8.25 3.95 -3.18
C VAL A 184 9.43 3.85 -2.21
N GLN A 185 9.46 4.68 -1.19
CA GLN A 185 10.46 4.59 -0.12
C GLN A 185 10.29 3.29 0.69
N LYS A 186 11.40 2.71 1.12
CA LYS A 186 11.35 1.61 2.09
C LYS A 186 10.91 2.15 3.45
N ILE A 187 10.07 1.39 4.17
CA ILE A 187 9.78 1.67 5.56
C ILE A 187 11.05 1.42 6.39
N ASP A 188 11.59 2.47 6.97
CA ASP A 188 12.69 2.46 7.93
C ASP A 188 12.68 3.76 8.76
N ILE A 189 13.49 3.84 9.81
CA ILE A 189 13.64 5.08 10.58
C ILE A 189 14.49 6.04 9.75
N ALA A 190 13.82 6.98 9.11
CA ALA A 190 14.45 8.02 8.30
C ALA A 190 13.51 9.22 8.12
N LYS A 191 14.08 10.39 7.86
CA LYS A 191 13.30 11.63 7.67
C LYS A 191 12.22 11.53 6.59
N GLY A 192 12.44 10.75 5.55
CA GLY A 192 11.47 10.55 4.46
C GLY A 192 10.57 9.33 4.64
N SER A 193 10.61 8.64 5.77
CA SER A 193 9.79 7.49 6.09
C SER A 193 9.22 7.63 7.50
N VAL A 194 9.74 6.93 8.51
CA VAL A 194 9.31 7.07 9.91
C VAL A 194 10.34 7.94 10.65
N ASP A 195 10.07 9.24 10.84
CA ASP A 195 11.02 10.23 11.41
C ASP A 195 10.99 10.20 12.95
N LEU A 196 11.64 9.21 13.53
CA LEU A 196 11.80 9.09 14.98
C LEU A 196 13.09 9.73 15.45
N ARG A 197 13.03 10.45 16.57
CA ARG A 197 14.15 11.27 17.09
C ARG A 197 14.50 10.97 18.54
N ARG A 198 13.65 10.23 19.24
CA ARG A 198 13.89 9.81 20.62
C ARG A 198 14.88 8.66 20.65
N ASP A 199 15.72 8.60 21.68
CA ASP A 199 16.70 7.53 21.85
C ASP A 199 16.06 6.15 22.00
N ASP A 200 14.82 6.08 22.50
CA ASP A 200 13.99 4.88 22.59
C ASP A 200 13.05 4.67 21.39
N GLY A 201 13.24 5.46 20.32
CA GLY A 201 12.51 5.32 19.08
C GLY A 201 12.82 3.99 18.40
N VAL A 202 11.75 3.24 18.07
CA VAL A 202 11.85 1.90 17.50
C VAL A 202 10.72 1.66 16.53
N LEU A 203 11.01 0.91 15.47
CA LEU A 203 10.07 0.45 14.46
C LEU A 203 9.99 -1.08 14.52
N MET A 204 8.79 -1.59 14.77
CA MET A 204 8.48 -3.01 14.84
C MET A 204 7.53 -3.39 13.70
N GLU A 205 7.55 -4.63 13.28
CA GLU A 205 6.61 -5.21 12.32
C GLU A 205 5.97 -6.45 12.92
N MET A 206 4.65 -6.51 12.94
CA MET A 206 3.97 -7.77 13.21
C MET A 206 4.04 -8.63 11.95
N ASP A 207 4.68 -9.79 12.06
CA ASP A 207 4.76 -10.80 11.00
C ASP A 207 4.50 -12.19 11.61
N MET A 208 3.26 -12.63 11.50
CA MET A 208 2.82 -13.92 12.02
C MET A 208 3.47 -15.11 11.32
N LEU A 209 3.86 -14.94 10.07
CA LEU A 209 4.50 -16.00 9.30
C LEU A 209 5.99 -16.12 9.61
N HIS A 210 6.55 -15.18 10.38
CA HIS A 210 7.95 -15.16 10.82
C HIS A 210 8.92 -15.57 9.71
N ARG A 211 8.81 -14.89 8.56
CA ARG A 211 9.51 -15.25 7.32
C ARG A 211 10.97 -14.82 7.27
N GLY A 212 11.43 -14.07 8.27
CA GLY A 212 12.82 -13.65 8.41
C GLY A 212 13.67 -14.77 9.00
N VAL A 213 14.60 -15.32 8.24
CA VAL A 213 15.53 -16.32 8.73
C VAL A 213 16.48 -15.67 9.75
N GLY A 214 16.41 -16.09 11.01
CA GLY A 214 17.27 -15.60 12.09
C GLY A 214 16.79 -14.30 12.77
N GLU A 215 15.64 -13.74 12.42
CA GLU A 215 15.04 -12.62 13.14
C GLU A 215 14.42 -13.08 14.48
N LYS A 216 14.67 -12.33 15.55
CA LYS A 216 14.10 -12.61 16.88
C LYS A 216 12.62 -12.23 16.88
N CYS A 217 11.77 -13.17 17.28
CA CYS A 217 10.35 -12.96 17.53
C CYS A 217 10.12 -12.47 18.96
N TYR A 218 9.56 -11.27 19.10
CA TYR A 218 9.11 -10.72 20.39
C TYR A 218 7.63 -11.05 20.54
N LYS A 219 7.32 -12.08 21.36
CA LYS A 219 5.97 -12.61 21.47
C LYS A 219 5.09 -11.70 22.33
N THR A 220 3.98 -11.19 21.77
CA THR A 220 3.05 -10.28 22.44
C THR A 220 2.13 -11.01 23.41
N TYR A 221 1.35 -10.27 24.22
CA TYR A 221 0.36 -10.81 25.15
C TYR A 221 -0.68 -11.68 24.43
N PHE A 222 -1.14 -11.29 23.25
CA PHE A 222 -2.02 -12.12 22.42
C PHE A 222 -1.28 -13.20 21.63
N GLY A 223 0.01 -13.41 21.90
CA GLY A 223 0.80 -14.47 21.28
C GLY A 223 1.28 -14.17 19.87
N LYS A 224 1.18 -12.93 19.39
CA LYS A 224 1.67 -12.49 18.08
C LYS A 224 3.19 -12.31 18.08
N CYS A 225 3.78 -12.34 16.88
CA CYS A 225 5.20 -12.14 16.69
C CYS A 225 5.48 -10.72 16.21
N LEU A 226 6.17 -9.92 17.00
CA LEU A 226 6.76 -8.65 16.58
C LEU A 226 8.22 -8.88 16.21
N ILE A 227 8.65 -8.24 15.13
CA ILE A 227 10.01 -8.28 14.61
C ILE A 227 10.57 -6.87 14.63
N LEU A 228 11.77 -6.71 15.17
CA LEU A 228 12.49 -5.44 15.14
C LEU A 228 12.94 -5.13 13.71
N LYS A 229 12.50 -3.99 13.17
CA LYS A 229 12.88 -3.54 11.81
C LYS A 229 13.95 -2.46 11.83
N ASP A 230 13.89 -1.54 12.79
CA ASP A 230 14.86 -0.46 12.93
C ASP A 230 14.79 0.16 14.33
N SER A 231 15.84 0.85 14.76
CA SER A 231 15.94 1.57 16.04
C SER A 231 16.81 2.80 15.89
N VAL A 232 16.45 3.89 16.55
CA VAL A 232 17.25 5.13 16.56
C VAL A 232 18.64 4.87 17.16
N ILE A 233 18.73 4.05 18.22
CA ILE A 233 19.99 3.63 18.84
C ILE A 233 20.24 2.15 18.56
N GLU A 234 21.00 1.86 17.52
CA GLU A 234 21.27 0.48 17.05
C GLU A 234 21.93 -0.40 18.14
N GLN A 235 22.84 0.15 18.94
CA GLN A 235 23.55 -0.59 20.00
C GLN A 235 22.63 -1.10 21.12
N ASN A 236 21.49 -0.45 21.32
CA ASN A 236 20.51 -0.81 22.37
C ASN A 236 19.21 -1.36 21.79
N SER A 237 19.18 -1.66 20.52
CA SER A 237 17.95 -1.98 19.78
C SER A 237 17.16 -3.14 20.39
N GLU A 238 17.81 -4.19 20.90
CA GLU A 238 17.14 -5.31 21.55
C GLU A 238 16.49 -4.90 22.89
N ILE A 239 17.15 -4.08 23.69
CA ILE A 239 16.61 -3.58 24.96
C ILE A 239 15.39 -2.69 24.68
N ILE A 240 15.51 -1.79 23.71
CA ILE A 240 14.42 -0.90 23.30
C ILE A 240 13.23 -1.71 22.78
N ALA A 241 13.49 -2.77 21.99
CA ALA A 241 12.43 -3.66 21.51
C ALA A 241 11.73 -4.44 22.65
N GLU A 242 12.45 -4.86 23.69
CA GLU A 242 11.87 -5.49 24.87
C GLU A 242 11.04 -4.50 25.71
N GLU A 243 11.47 -3.26 25.81
CA GLU A 243 10.69 -2.18 26.45
C GLU A 243 9.43 -1.86 25.64
N PHE A 244 9.55 -1.77 24.34
CA PHE A 244 8.40 -1.62 23.45
C PHE A 244 7.39 -2.77 23.62
N LEU A 245 7.85 -4.01 23.61
CA LEU A 245 7.01 -5.19 23.83
C LEU A 245 6.25 -5.12 25.17
N ARG A 246 6.94 -4.73 26.24
CA ARG A 246 6.31 -4.59 27.57
C ARG A 246 5.16 -3.58 27.53
N ASP A 247 5.37 -2.44 26.88
CA ASP A 247 4.36 -1.37 26.81
C ASP A 247 3.23 -1.75 25.84
N PHE A 248 3.55 -2.40 24.72
CA PHE A 248 2.54 -2.95 23.81
C PHE A 248 1.67 -4.03 24.46
N ASN A 249 2.25 -4.88 25.31
CA ASN A 249 1.50 -5.87 26.09
C ASN A 249 0.52 -5.25 27.09
N LYS A 250 0.82 -4.05 27.64
CA LYS A 250 -0.16 -3.30 28.46
C LYS A 250 -1.36 -2.88 27.62
N ILE A 251 -1.12 -2.41 26.38
CA ILE A 251 -2.20 -2.01 25.46
C ILE A 251 -3.09 -3.21 25.12
N GLU A 252 -2.49 -4.36 24.74
CA GLU A 252 -3.25 -5.56 24.42
C GLU A 252 -4.09 -6.05 25.61
N LYS A 253 -3.52 -6.03 26.81
CA LYS A 253 -4.22 -6.43 28.04
C LYS A 253 -5.35 -5.45 28.38
N ALA A 254 -5.08 -4.15 28.32
CA ALA A 254 -6.08 -3.11 28.56
C ALA A 254 -7.25 -3.21 27.56
N ALA A 255 -6.95 -3.53 26.30
CA ALA A 255 -7.98 -3.76 25.30
C ALA A 255 -8.89 -4.94 25.67
N GLU A 256 -8.33 -6.07 26.10
CA GLU A 256 -9.11 -7.23 26.57
C GLU A 256 -9.96 -6.93 27.83
N GLU A 257 -9.44 -6.08 28.72
CA GLU A 257 -10.11 -5.69 29.97
C GLU A 257 -11.12 -4.52 29.81
N GLY A 258 -11.16 -3.86 28.63
CA GLY A 258 -12.02 -2.69 28.38
C GLY A 258 -11.50 -1.42 29.07
N ASP A 259 -10.20 -1.33 29.36
CA ASP A 259 -9.55 -0.20 30.00
C ASP A 259 -9.03 0.81 28.99
N TYR A 260 -9.93 1.69 28.53
CA TYR A 260 -9.60 2.74 27.56
C TYR A 260 -8.59 3.77 28.12
N GLU A 261 -8.60 4.05 29.43
CA GLU A 261 -7.70 5.02 30.05
C GLU A 261 -6.24 4.59 29.89
N THR A 262 -5.94 3.32 30.21
CA THR A 262 -4.60 2.74 29.98
C THR A 262 -4.21 2.74 28.51
N ILE A 263 -5.15 2.45 27.58
CA ILE A 263 -4.86 2.53 26.15
C ILE A 263 -4.50 3.97 25.76
N ALA A 264 -5.25 4.96 26.20
CA ALA A 264 -5.02 6.36 25.86
C ALA A 264 -3.70 6.91 26.48
N GLU A 265 -3.23 6.33 27.58
CA GLU A 265 -1.92 6.68 28.15
C GLU A 265 -0.75 6.11 27.32
N GLU A 266 -0.81 4.84 26.93
CA GLU A 266 0.30 4.11 26.32
C GLU A 266 0.30 4.21 24.78
N ALA A 267 -0.88 4.36 24.16
CA ALA A 267 -1.04 4.40 22.71
C ALA A 267 -1.35 5.81 22.18
N ASP A 268 -0.92 6.04 20.95
CA ASP A 268 -1.41 7.10 20.08
C ASP A 268 -2.72 6.61 19.43
N VAL A 269 -3.84 6.79 20.12
CA VAL A 269 -5.14 6.22 19.74
C VAL A 269 -5.56 6.67 18.36
N GLU A 270 -5.35 7.96 18.00
CA GLU A 270 -5.66 8.48 16.67
C GLU A 270 -4.96 7.67 15.57
N SER A 271 -3.70 7.27 15.76
CA SER A 271 -2.97 6.46 14.78
C SER A 271 -3.60 5.08 14.58
N PHE A 272 -4.15 4.45 15.63
CA PHE A 272 -4.87 3.17 15.54
C PHE A 272 -6.23 3.35 14.82
N VAL A 273 -6.93 4.45 15.06
CA VAL A 273 -8.17 4.81 14.34
C VAL A 273 -7.89 5.00 12.86
N GLU A 274 -6.87 5.78 12.51
CA GLU A 274 -6.47 6.01 11.12
C GLU A 274 -6.08 4.70 10.41
N TYR A 275 -5.28 3.86 11.10
CA TYR A 275 -4.88 2.55 10.59
C TYR A 275 -6.09 1.62 10.39
N TYR A 276 -7.04 1.61 11.36
CA TYR A 276 -8.28 0.87 11.27
C TYR A 276 -9.11 1.30 10.06
N LEU A 277 -9.36 2.61 9.90
CA LEU A 277 -10.18 3.14 8.80
C LEU A 277 -9.63 2.74 7.43
N VAL A 278 -8.31 2.82 7.22
CA VAL A 278 -7.70 2.44 5.93
C VAL A 278 -7.86 0.94 5.67
N ASN A 279 -7.53 0.09 6.65
CA ASN A 279 -7.58 -1.36 6.47
C ASN A 279 -9.01 -1.89 6.39
N GLU A 280 -9.92 -1.37 7.21
CA GLU A 280 -11.34 -1.72 7.18
C GLU A 280 -11.99 -1.28 5.87
N PHE A 281 -11.72 -0.05 5.41
CA PHE A 281 -12.25 0.43 4.13
C PHE A 281 -11.77 -0.43 2.96
N THR A 282 -10.50 -0.77 2.92
CA THR A 282 -9.91 -1.53 1.81
C THR A 282 -10.17 -3.03 1.89
N VAL A 283 -10.68 -3.53 3.03
CA VAL A 283 -10.79 -4.97 3.34
C VAL A 283 -9.46 -5.65 3.05
N ASN A 284 -8.39 -5.20 3.72
CA ASN A 284 -7.07 -5.80 3.58
C ASN A 284 -6.98 -7.11 4.36
N PRO A 285 -6.90 -8.29 3.71
CA PRO A 285 -6.88 -9.57 4.40
C PRO A 285 -5.60 -9.80 5.23
N ASP A 286 -4.51 -9.11 4.89
CA ASP A 286 -3.24 -9.20 5.59
C ASP A 286 -3.16 -8.24 6.80
N ALA A 287 -4.12 -7.33 6.96
CA ALA A 287 -4.16 -6.38 8.06
C ALA A 287 -4.06 -7.09 9.42
N TYR A 288 -3.28 -6.54 10.34
CA TYR A 288 -3.04 -7.02 11.70
C TYR A 288 -2.32 -8.38 11.82
N THR A 289 -1.86 -8.96 10.70
CA THR A 289 -1.20 -10.28 10.66
C THR A 289 0.22 -10.22 10.14
N THR A 290 0.40 -9.55 9.01
CA THR A 290 1.71 -9.29 8.41
C THR A 290 1.76 -7.84 7.96
N SER A 291 2.97 -7.30 7.82
CA SER A 291 3.18 -5.91 7.40
C SER A 291 2.42 -4.88 8.25
N PHE A 292 2.05 -5.24 9.48
CA PHE A 292 1.51 -4.32 10.45
C PHE A 292 2.65 -3.67 11.21
N TYR A 293 2.98 -2.44 10.82
CA TYR A 293 4.04 -1.66 11.45
C TYR A 293 3.51 -0.94 12.68
N LEU A 294 4.34 -0.92 13.71
CA LEU A 294 4.13 -0.24 14.98
C LEU A 294 5.41 0.50 15.33
N TYR A 295 5.30 1.67 15.93
CA TYR A 295 6.48 2.43 16.31
C TYR A 295 6.25 3.21 17.60
N ARG A 296 7.35 3.52 18.32
CA ARG A 296 7.29 4.47 19.43
C ARG A 296 7.47 5.87 18.85
N ASN A 297 6.43 6.69 18.90
CA ASN A 297 6.43 8.03 18.35
C ASN A 297 7.31 9.03 19.15
N ASN A 298 7.42 10.25 18.70
CA ASN A 298 8.26 11.26 19.33
C ASN A 298 7.71 11.78 20.68
N GLU A 299 6.49 11.42 21.05
CA GLU A 299 5.86 11.68 22.34
C GLU A 299 6.04 10.52 23.32
N GLY A 300 6.57 9.38 22.87
CA GLY A 300 6.83 8.19 23.66
C GLY A 300 5.71 7.16 23.64
N LYS A 301 4.60 7.43 22.93
CA LYS A 301 3.47 6.52 22.79
C LYS A 301 3.69 5.52 21.66
N ILE A 302 3.02 4.37 21.77
CA ILE A 302 2.99 3.38 20.70
C ILE A 302 1.95 3.80 19.66
N ALA A 303 2.37 3.89 18.42
CA ALA A 303 1.54 4.29 17.29
C ALA A 303 1.47 3.18 16.22
N ALA A 304 0.36 3.13 15.48
CA ALA A 304 0.12 2.21 14.37
C ALA A 304 0.50 2.86 13.03
N GLY A 305 1.11 2.10 12.14
CA GLY A 305 1.50 2.55 10.81
C GLY A 305 3.02 2.55 10.57
N PRO A 306 3.43 2.97 9.38
CA PRO A 306 2.61 3.27 8.19
C PRO A 306 1.93 2.03 7.60
N VAL A 307 0.89 2.23 6.80
CA VAL A 307 0.23 1.13 6.07
C VAL A 307 1.12 0.60 4.94
N TRP A 308 1.02 -0.72 4.68
CA TRP A 308 1.82 -1.42 3.68
C TRP A 308 1.14 -2.69 3.21
N ASP A 309 1.46 -3.13 1.96
CA ASP A 309 1.10 -4.44 1.39
C ASP A 309 -0.41 -4.64 1.15
N PHE A 310 -0.95 -3.86 0.22
CA PHE A 310 -2.38 -3.90 -0.15
C PHE A 310 -2.66 -4.68 -1.44
N ASP A 311 -1.76 -5.52 -1.86
CA ASP A 311 -1.90 -6.26 -3.12
C ASP A 311 -3.19 -7.09 -3.18
N TYR A 312 -3.66 -7.60 -2.04
CA TYR A 312 -4.90 -8.39 -1.90
C TYR A 312 -6.13 -7.61 -1.43
N ALA A 313 -6.01 -6.33 -1.18
CA ALA A 313 -7.11 -5.45 -0.76
C ALA A 313 -8.08 -5.11 -1.91
N LEU A 314 -9.13 -4.35 -1.62
CA LEU A 314 -10.08 -3.80 -2.60
C LEU A 314 -10.65 -4.87 -3.55
N ALA A 315 -11.20 -5.93 -2.95
CA ALA A 315 -11.80 -7.09 -3.63
C ALA A 315 -10.85 -7.84 -4.58
N ASN A 316 -9.54 -7.79 -4.34
CA ASN A 316 -8.60 -8.62 -5.05
C ASN A 316 -8.41 -9.97 -4.36
N ARG A 317 -9.10 -11.00 -4.83
CA ARG A 317 -8.90 -12.38 -4.31
C ARG A 317 -7.55 -12.97 -4.72
N GLY A 318 -6.99 -12.49 -5.84
CA GLY A 318 -5.79 -13.08 -6.41
C GLY A 318 -5.94 -14.59 -6.54
N TRP A 319 -4.95 -15.33 -6.03
CA TRP A 319 -4.96 -16.78 -5.87
C TRP A 319 -5.13 -17.22 -4.40
N MET A 320 -5.51 -16.32 -3.52
CA MET A 320 -5.94 -16.65 -2.15
C MET A 320 -7.34 -17.28 -2.16
N TRP A 321 -7.49 -18.38 -2.90
CA TRP A 321 -8.73 -19.16 -3.06
C TRP A 321 -9.29 -19.70 -1.74
N GLN A 322 -8.51 -19.69 -0.68
CA GLN A 322 -8.90 -20.07 0.68
C GLN A 322 -9.71 -18.99 1.39
N ILE A 323 -9.64 -17.72 0.95
CA ILE A 323 -10.43 -16.64 1.52
C ILE A 323 -11.84 -16.67 0.92
N ASP A 324 -12.84 -16.74 1.78
CA ASP A 324 -14.26 -16.70 1.37
C ASP A 324 -14.59 -15.40 0.61
N GLU A 325 -15.30 -15.52 -0.52
CA GLU A 325 -15.74 -14.34 -1.30
C GLU A 325 -16.53 -13.34 -0.47
N ARG A 326 -17.28 -13.82 0.50
CA ARG A 326 -18.08 -13.00 1.39
C ARG A 326 -17.25 -12.06 2.24
N MET A 327 -15.97 -12.35 2.47
CA MET A 327 -15.06 -11.44 3.14
C MET A 327 -14.89 -10.11 2.38
N PHE A 328 -15.07 -10.14 1.06
CA PHE A 328 -14.98 -8.94 0.20
C PHE A 328 -16.35 -8.34 -0.15
N ASP A 329 -17.43 -8.66 0.61
CA ASP A 329 -18.69 -7.96 0.47
C ASP A 329 -18.52 -6.48 0.90
N PRO A 330 -18.76 -5.51 0.01
CA PRO A 330 -18.53 -4.11 0.33
C PRO A 330 -19.49 -3.55 1.40
N ASN A 331 -20.56 -4.28 1.71
CA ASN A 331 -21.62 -3.84 2.63
C ASN A 331 -21.50 -4.41 4.04
N GLU A 332 -20.36 -5.03 4.38
CA GLU A 332 -20.16 -5.63 5.69
C GLU A 332 -18.79 -5.23 6.27
N GLU A 333 -18.71 -5.18 7.60
CA GLU A 333 -17.46 -4.89 8.30
C GLU A 333 -16.51 -6.09 8.27
N MET A 334 -15.27 -5.85 7.85
CA MET A 334 -14.23 -6.88 7.76
C MET A 334 -13.93 -7.48 9.13
N ILE A 335 -13.83 -6.64 10.16
CA ILE A 335 -13.46 -7.07 11.50
C ILE A 335 -14.46 -8.09 12.07
N LYS A 336 -15.76 -7.92 11.81
CA LYS A 336 -16.81 -8.85 12.23
C LYS A 336 -16.83 -10.15 11.44
N LYS A 337 -16.42 -10.10 10.17
CA LYS A 337 -16.39 -11.28 9.30
C LYS A 337 -15.25 -12.23 9.62
N ARG A 338 -14.11 -11.71 10.04
CA ARG A 338 -12.97 -12.56 10.40
C ARG A 338 -13.32 -13.61 11.45
N GLU A 339 -14.23 -13.30 12.35
CA GLU A 339 -14.77 -14.28 13.30
C GLU A 339 -15.72 -15.31 12.66
N ALA A 340 -16.53 -14.88 11.67
CA ALA A 340 -17.56 -15.71 11.05
C ALA A 340 -17.04 -16.69 10.00
N PHE A 341 -15.84 -16.49 9.43
CA PHE A 341 -15.34 -17.25 8.28
C PHE A 341 -14.19 -18.20 8.59
N GLY A 342 -14.25 -18.88 9.77
CA GLY A 342 -13.46 -20.09 10.00
C GLY A 342 -11.97 -19.89 10.20
N TYR A 343 -11.53 -18.69 10.51
CA TYR A 343 -10.31 -18.52 11.30
C TYR A 343 -10.46 -19.13 12.69
N GLU A 344 -11.64 -19.75 12.94
CA GLU A 344 -11.97 -20.48 14.18
C GLU A 344 -11.18 -21.79 14.35
N ASP A 345 -10.76 -22.44 13.27
CA ASP A 345 -10.11 -23.76 13.32
C ASP A 345 -8.60 -23.72 13.54
N ILE A 346 -7.99 -22.53 13.51
CA ILE A 346 -6.60 -22.36 13.86
C ILE A 346 -6.58 -21.78 15.28
N GLU A 347 -6.44 -22.65 16.30
CA GLU A 347 -6.47 -22.26 17.72
C GLU A 347 -5.47 -21.14 18.08
N GLU A 348 -4.42 -20.97 17.27
CA GLU A 348 -3.45 -19.87 17.35
C GLU A 348 -3.88 -18.61 16.59
N ASP A 349 -4.77 -18.70 15.58
CA ASP A 349 -5.17 -17.60 14.68
C ASP A 349 -6.45 -16.87 15.09
N LYS A 350 -7.20 -17.39 16.05
CA LYS A 350 -8.39 -16.72 16.65
C LYS A 350 -8.13 -15.27 17.09
N ASN A 351 -6.87 -14.87 17.12
CA ASN A 351 -6.42 -13.62 17.70
C ASN A 351 -5.90 -12.58 16.68
N ILE A 352 -6.09 -12.80 15.39
CA ILE A 352 -5.44 -11.98 14.33
C ILE A 352 -5.77 -10.50 14.45
N SER A 353 -7.00 -10.15 14.75
CA SER A 353 -7.46 -8.77 14.93
C SER A 353 -7.93 -8.48 16.35
N ARG A 354 -7.54 -9.29 17.34
CA ARG A 354 -8.05 -9.24 18.71
C ARG A 354 -7.90 -7.87 19.36
N LEU A 355 -6.74 -7.24 19.17
CA LEU A 355 -6.51 -5.90 19.69
C LEU A 355 -7.55 -4.90 19.16
N VAL A 356 -7.68 -4.81 17.85
CA VAL A 356 -8.58 -3.84 17.21
C VAL A 356 -10.04 -4.23 17.42
N TYR A 357 -10.35 -5.53 17.44
CA TYR A 357 -11.69 -6.02 17.81
C TYR A 357 -12.11 -5.51 19.19
N TYR A 358 -11.29 -5.71 20.22
CA TYR A 358 -11.58 -5.20 21.56
C TYR A 358 -11.62 -3.67 21.63
N MET A 359 -10.74 -2.98 20.90
CA MET A 359 -10.83 -1.52 20.79
C MET A 359 -12.18 -1.07 20.21
N MET A 360 -12.67 -1.76 19.17
CA MET A 360 -13.98 -1.47 18.54
C MET A 360 -15.17 -1.81 19.44
N GLU A 361 -15.02 -2.64 20.48
CA GLU A 361 -16.06 -2.85 21.50
C GLU A 361 -16.17 -1.66 22.48
N MET A 362 -15.16 -0.78 22.55
CA MET A 362 -15.14 0.40 23.43
C MET A 362 -15.88 1.57 22.77
N PRO A 363 -16.87 2.19 23.47
CA PRO A 363 -17.57 3.35 22.92
C PRO A 363 -16.63 4.50 22.54
N GLU A 364 -15.63 4.78 23.36
CA GLU A 364 -14.69 5.88 23.18
C GLU A 364 -13.89 5.72 21.88
N PHE A 365 -13.42 4.51 21.58
CA PHE A 365 -12.69 4.25 20.34
C PHE A 365 -13.61 4.34 19.12
N ARG A 366 -14.85 3.84 19.21
CA ARG A 366 -15.84 3.97 18.13
C ARG A 366 -16.19 5.41 17.85
N ASP A 367 -16.38 6.23 18.88
CA ASP A 367 -16.69 7.65 18.74
C ASP A 367 -15.54 8.36 17.99
N GLU A 368 -14.28 8.03 18.28
CA GLU A 368 -13.13 8.57 17.55
C GLU A 368 -13.10 8.07 16.10
N VAL A 369 -13.41 6.80 15.82
CA VAL A 369 -13.54 6.29 14.44
C VAL A 369 -14.60 7.05 13.66
N GLU A 370 -15.78 7.25 14.26
CA GLU A 370 -16.87 8.03 13.63
C GLU A 370 -16.44 9.48 13.40
N GLN A 371 -15.81 10.12 14.38
CA GLN A 371 -15.33 11.48 14.25
C GLN A 371 -14.31 11.64 13.11
N VAL A 372 -13.26 10.81 13.08
CA VAL A 372 -12.23 10.88 12.05
C VAL A 372 -12.82 10.60 10.66
N PHE A 373 -13.75 9.65 10.54
CA PHE A 373 -14.45 9.41 9.28
C PHE A 373 -15.25 10.64 8.83
N GLN A 374 -16.04 11.21 9.72
CA GLN A 374 -16.89 12.40 9.43
C GLN A 374 -16.05 13.60 9.01
N GLU A 375 -14.95 13.86 9.71
CA GLU A 375 -14.09 15.01 9.47
C GLU A 375 -13.23 14.88 8.21
N ARG A 376 -12.77 13.65 7.88
CA ARG A 376 -11.69 13.47 6.90
C ARG A 376 -12.08 12.63 5.67
N MET A 377 -13.12 11.80 5.77
CA MET A 377 -13.52 10.93 4.65
C MET A 377 -14.87 11.28 4.05
N THR A 378 -15.79 11.91 4.81
CA THR A 378 -17.12 12.28 4.29
C THR A 378 -16.98 13.19 3.07
N GLY A 379 -17.65 12.81 1.98
CA GLY A 379 -17.65 13.57 0.72
C GLY A 379 -16.42 13.38 -0.17
N GLU A 380 -15.43 12.63 0.26
CA GLU A 380 -14.18 12.41 -0.51
C GLU A 380 -14.31 11.32 -1.61
N LYS A 381 -15.47 10.67 -1.74
CA LYS A 381 -15.74 9.64 -2.76
C LYS A 381 -15.36 10.08 -4.17
N ASP A 382 -15.82 11.27 -4.57
CA ASP A 382 -15.53 11.80 -5.91
C ASP A 382 -14.06 12.21 -6.08
N GLY A 383 -13.41 12.65 -5.00
CA GLY A 383 -11.97 12.91 -4.94
C GLY A 383 -11.15 11.66 -5.23
N LEU A 384 -11.45 10.59 -4.51
CA LEU A 384 -10.84 9.28 -4.70
C LEU A 384 -11.06 8.73 -6.11
N ARG A 385 -12.29 8.83 -6.64
CA ARG A 385 -12.59 8.41 -8.02
C ARG A 385 -11.79 9.18 -9.06
N ARG A 386 -11.69 10.51 -8.93
CA ARG A 386 -10.87 11.33 -9.85
C ARG A 386 -9.40 10.94 -9.79
N MET A 387 -8.86 10.71 -8.61
CA MET A 387 -7.49 10.24 -8.43
C MET A 387 -7.27 8.90 -9.13
N ILE A 388 -8.14 7.91 -8.92
CA ILE A 388 -8.03 6.59 -9.56
C ILE A 388 -8.07 6.72 -11.09
N VAL A 389 -9.03 7.49 -11.65
CA VAL A 389 -9.13 7.71 -13.10
C VAL A 389 -7.87 8.39 -13.64
N SER A 390 -7.33 9.37 -12.92
CA SER A 390 -6.08 10.04 -13.30
C SER A 390 -4.90 9.03 -13.37
N LYS A 391 -4.76 8.20 -12.34
CA LYS A 391 -3.69 7.20 -12.29
C LYS A 391 -3.85 6.09 -13.34
N VAL A 392 -5.09 5.64 -13.60
CA VAL A 392 -5.37 4.71 -14.70
C VAL A 392 -4.91 5.28 -16.04
N ASN A 393 -5.24 6.55 -16.33
CA ASN A 393 -4.84 7.20 -17.57
C ASN A 393 -3.30 7.34 -17.67
N GLU A 394 -2.66 7.70 -16.56
CA GLU A 394 -1.21 7.83 -16.46
C GLU A 394 -0.48 6.53 -16.82
N ILE A 395 -0.91 5.41 -16.22
CA ILE A 395 -0.21 4.12 -16.37
C ILE A 395 -0.68 3.28 -17.56
N TYR A 396 -1.77 3.65 -18.23
CA TYR A 396 -2.48 2.79 -19.18
C TYR A 396 -1.58 2.11 -20.22
N ARG A 397 -0.72 2.90 -20.90
CA ARG A 397 0.17 2.36 -21.95
C ARG A 397 1.23 1.42 -21.38
N ALA A 398 1.78 1.77 -20.22
CA ALA A 398 2.79 0.95 -19.56
C ALA A 398 2.16 -0.33 -18.97
N ALA A 399 0.93 -0.25 -18.42
CA ALA A 399 0.18 -1.43 -17.96
C ALA A 399 -0.13 -2.41 -19.10
N LYS A 400 -0.44 -1.90 -20.31
CA LYS A 400 -0.61 -2.76 -21.50
C LYS A 400 0.69 -3.43 -21.91
N ALA A 401 1.80 -2.71 -21.95
CA ALA A 401 3.11 -3.26 -22.27
C ALA A 401 3.60 -4.26 -21.22
N ASP A 402 3.32 -4.01 -19.95
CA ASP A 402 3.58 -4.95 -18.85
C ASP A 402 2.74 -6.23 -19.03
N GLY A 403 1.45 -6.06 -19.36
CA GLY A 403 0.54 -7.17 -19.66
C GLY A 403 1.01 -8.03 -20.83
N GLU A 404 1.55 -7.43 -21.87
CA GLU A 404 2.16 -8.13 -23.03
C GLU A 404 3.43 -8.89 -22.63
N LYS A 405 4.31 -8.28 -21.80
CA LYS A 405 5.56 -8.90 -21.34
C LYS A 405 5.30 -10.11 -20.42
N TRP A 406 4.29 -10.02 -19.52
CA TRP A 406 4.05 -11.00 -18.47
C TRP A 406 2.74 -11.78 -18.64
N GLU A 407 2.12 -11.72 -19.84
CA GLU A 407 0.88 -12.42 -20.21
C GLU A 407 -0.32 -12.11 -19.27
N ARG A 408 -0.47 -10.82 -18.87
CA ARG A 408 -1.46 -10.32 -17.92
C ARG A 408 -2.43 -9.35 -18.60
N TYR A 409 -3.58 -9.84 -19.07
CA TYR A 409 -4.49 -9.09 -19.96
C TYR A 409 -5.77 -8.60 -19.29
N ASN A 410 -5.84 -8.53 -17.95
CA ASN A 410 -7.08 -8.24 -17.23
C ASN A 410 -7.19 -6.81 -16.68
N PHE A 411 -6.28 -5.91 -17.01
CA PHE A 411 -6.15 -4.59 -16.41
C PHE A 411 -7.48 -3.82 -16.36
N GLU A 412 -8.12 -3.57 -17.49
CA GLU A 412 -9.33 -2.74 -17.57
C GLU A 412 -10.50 -3.39 -16.81
N LYS A 413 -10.63 -4.71 -16.90
CA LYS A 413 -11.67 -5.46 -16.20
C LYS A 413 -11.52 -5.35 -14.69
N GLU A 414 -10.31 -5.52 -14.18
CA GLU A 414 -10.03 -5.47 -12.74
C GLU A 414 -10.14 -4.04 -12.19
N VAL A 415 -9.73 -3.01 -12.95
CA VAL A 415 -9.95 -1.61 -12.59
C VAL A 415 -11.46 -1.31 -12.46
N LEU A 416 -12.28 -1.70 -13.45
CA LEU A 416 -13.73 -1.47 -13.39
C LEU A 416 -14.40 -2.22 -12.22
N LYS A 417 -13.93 -3.43 -11.92
CA LYS A 417 -14.40 -4.21 -10.77
C LYS A 417 -14.06 -3.50 -9.46
N MET A 418 -12.82 -3.09 -9.30
CA MET A 418 -12.33 -2.38 -8.12
C MET A 418 -13.08 -1.07 -7.90
N MET A 419 -13.26 -0.25 -8.93
CA MET A 419 -13.97 1.03 -8.82
C MET A 419 -15.43 0.86 -8.36
N ARG A 420 -16.14 -0.14 -8.89
CA ARG A 420 -17.53 -0.42 -8.44
C ARG A 420 -17.57 -0.85 -6.99
N TRP A 421 -16.65 -1.69 -6.60
CA TRP A 421 -16.54 -2.15 -5.22
C TRP A 421 -16.24 -0.98 -4.27
N ILE A 422 -15.33 -0.07 -4.65
CA ILE A 422 -15.03 1.14 -3.88
C ILE A 422 -16.27 2.03 -3.73
N ASP A 423 -17.08 2.19 -4.79
CA ASP A 423 -18.32 2.96 -4.72
C ASP A 423 -19.31 2.38 -3.69
N GLU A 424 -19.52 1.05 -3.75
CA GLU A 424 -20.42 0.35 -2.82
C GLU A 424 -19.87 0.38 -1.39
N ARG A 425 -18.53 0.27 -1.23
CA ARG A 425 -17.86 0.33 0.08
C ARG A 425 -17.96 1.72 0.70
N TYR A 426 -17.81 2.75 -0.11
CA TYR A 426 -17.95 4.13 0.35
C TYR A 426 -19.39 4.41 0.86
N GLU A 427 -20.39 3.97 0.11
CA GLU A 427 -21.79 4.06 0.53
C GLU A 427 -22.08 3.30 1.82
N HIS A 428 -21.41 2.16 2.05
CA HIS A 428 -21.51 1.44 3.32
C HIS A 428 -20.92 2.25 4.47
N PHE A 429 -19.73 2.81 4.30
CA PHE A 429 -19.07 3.62 5.33
C PHE A 429 -19.87 4.88 5.68
N GLU A 430 -20.44 5.55 4.68
CA GLU A 430 -21.32 6.71 4.91
C GLU A 430 -22.57 6.32 5.73
N ARG A 431 -23.11 5.12 5.56
CA ARG A 431 -24.23 4.63 6.38
C ARG A 431 -23.80 4.20 7.80
N THR A 432 -22.58 3.73 7.96
CA THR A 432 -22.09 3.18 9.23
C THR A 432 -21.53 4.27 10.14
N TYR A 433 -20.77 5.20 9.57
CA TYR A 433 -20.01 6.22 10.31
C TYR A 433 -20.42 7.67 9.96
N GLY A 434 -21.26 7.88 8.94
CA GLY A 434 -21.76 9.20 8.59
C GLY A 434 -22.76 9.74 9.60
N SER A 435 -22.83 11.08 9.78
CA SER A 435 -23.81 11.70 10.65
C SER A 435 -25.24 11.45 10.15
N ASN A 436 -26.18 11.16 11.05
CA ASN A 436 -27.59 10.97 10.75
C ASN A 436 -28.32 12.25 10.21
N GLU A 437 -27.63 13.39 10.16
CA GLU A 437 -28.23 14.67 9.73
C GLU A 437 -28.44 14.80 8.21
N VAL A 438 -27.85 13.92 7.39
CA VAL A 438 -27.93 14.02 5.91
C VAL A 438 -29.18 13.35 5.32
N ILE A 439 -29.92 12.55 6.10
CA ILE A 439 -31.07 11.76 5.58
C ILE A 439 -32.41 12.50 5.59
N GLU A 440 -32.59 13.59 6.33
CA GLU A 440 -33.88 14.28 6.41
C GLU A 440 -34.15 15.32 5.27
N GLY A 441 -33.19 15.55 4.38
CA GLY A 441 -33.30 16.53 3.29
C GLY A 441 -33.65 15.97 1.90
N ALA A 442 -33.85 14.67 1.76
CA ALA A 442 -34.11 14.00 0.46
C ALA A 442 -35.41 13.18 0.46
N VAL A 443 -36.54 13.85 0.66
CA VAL A 443 -37.88 13.32 0.35
C VAL A 443 -38.58 14.23 -0.65
#